data_b9b1f0c06e08224516ccb8e769123a97
#
_entry.id   b9b1f0c06e08224516ccb8e769123a97
#
_cell.length_a   1.000
_cell.length_b   1.000
_cell.length_c   1.000
_cell.angle_alpha   90.00
_cell.angle_beta   90.00
_cell.angle_gamma   90.00
#
_symmetry.space_group_name_H-M   'P 1'
#
loop_
_entity.id
_entity.type
_entity.pdbx_description
1 polymer ?
#
loop_
_entity_poly.entity_id
_entity_poly.type
_entity_poly.pdbx_seq_one_letter_code
_entity_poly.pdbx_strand_id
1 'polypeptide(L)'
;SMEGALLEQLESNGLTQRYRMMVYRQDGGVLWQNREEPANLTPADVGQEGLCYGFFQKAPGDSRYLETIQRLELNGESFYVDLLQEANRAFTQRDANLRVYRQVMLLSIAACTLASIACATVLTGPIRKLSRSTRSMASGQYSYRVKVRSRDELGALAEDFNHMADALERKIQELAAAAQRQKDFTASFAHELKTPLTSVIGYADTLRSRELPRQQQLEAANYIFTEGKRLEAMSFALLDLFALERSQPQLVPIQAQALARSVAASANYLMDQSRLEFRLSVEPGSFHGEPNLLKTLLYNLLDNARKASEAGGSVELLGRTTPRGYLFQVVDHGRGIPPEALERITEPFYMVDKSRARAQGGAGLGLALCQQIAAAHGACLRFDSQEGEGTTVSLILGGGES
;
A
#
# COMPACT_ATOMS: atom_id res chain seq x y z
N SER A 1 -72.17 -76.20 -28.20
CA SER A 1 -72.42 -75.39 -26.95
C SER A 1 -71.77 -74.04 -27.10
N MET A 2 -72.31 -73.07 -26.48
CA MET A 2 -71.79 -71.65 -26.49
C MET A 2 -70.37 -71.58 -25.98
N GLU A 3 -70.00 -72.36 -24.97
CA GLU A 3 -68.69 -72.59 -24.46
C GLU A 3 -67.65 -72.99 -25.54
N GLY A 4 -68.08 -73.91 -26.46
CA GLY A 4 -67.26 -74.34 -27.59
C GLY A 4 -66.96 -73.19 -28.57
N ALA A 5 -67.94 -72.34 -28.82
CA ALA A 5 -67.78 -71.21 -29.73
C ALA A 5 -66.86 -70.11 -29.21
N LEU A 6 -66.90 -69.89 -27.87
CA LEU A 6 -65.98 -68.99 -27.22
C LEU A 6 -64.51 -69.48 -27.29
N LEU A 7 -64.28 -70.78 -26.99
CA LEU A 7 -62.97 -71.40 -27.08
C LEU A 7 -62.43 -71.42 -28.52
N GLU A 8 -63.28 -71.77 -29.49
CA GLU A 8 -62.88 -71.74 -30.89
C GLU A 8 -62.51 -70.34 -31.36
N GLN A 9 -63.21 -69.33 -30.89
CA GLN A 9 -62.89 -67.94 -31.19
C GLN A 9 -61.60 -67.46 -30.53
N LEU A 10 -61.31 -67.91 -29.30
CA LEU A 10 -59.98 -67.61 -28.58
C LEU A 10 -58.84 -68.35 -29.27
N GLU A 11 -59.06 -69.56 -29.75
CA GLU A 11 -58.03 -70.35 -30.47
C GLU A 11 -57.80 -69.80 -31.88
N SER A 12 -58.88 -69.47 -32.64
CA SER A 12 -58.77 -68.92 -33.99
C SER A 12 -58.05 -67.55 -34.03
N ASN A 13 -58.14 -66.78 -32.98
CA ASN A 13 -57.43 -65.53 -32.82
C ASN A 13 -55.99 -65.71 -32.26
N GLY A 14 -55.51 -66.91 -32.02
CA GLY A 14 -54.20 -67.26 -31.54
C GLY A 14 -53.92 -66.82 -30.10
N LEU A 15 -54.95 -66.43 -29.35
CA LEU A 15 -54.81 -65.92 -28.00
C LEU A 15 -54.37 -66.99 -27.04
N THR A 16 -54.85 -68.20 -27.18
CA THR A 16 -54.49 -69.38 -26.37
C THR A 16 -53.03 -69.83 -26.53
N GLN A 17 -52.42 -69.57 -27.70
CA GLN A 17 -51.00 -69.85 -27.94
C GLN A 17 -50.07 -68.68 -27.45
N ARG A 18 -50.61 -67.43 -27.43
CA ARG A 18 -49.87 -66.24 -27.18
C ARG A 18 -49.84 -65.87 -25.70
N TYR A 19 -50.92 -66.18 -24.99
CA TYR A 19 -51.09 -65.82 -23.58
C TYR A 19 -51.35 -67.02 -22.72
N ARG A 20 -50.86 -67.02 -21.49
CA ARG A 20 -51.30 -67.96 -20.47
C ARG A 20 -52.60 -67.43 -19.88
N MET A 21 -53.68 -68.23 -19.97
CA MET A 21 -55.02 -67.77 -19.62
C MET A 21 -55.88 -68.85 -18.94
N MET A 22 -56.86 -68.35 -18.20
CA MET A 22 -57.99 -69.16 -17.68
C MET A 22 -59.31 -68.55 -18.11
N VAL A 23 -60.22 -69.35 -18.39
CA VAL A 23 -61.59 -68.94 -18.74
C VAL A 23 -62.55 -69.50 -17.71
N TYR A 24 -63.35 -68.62 -17.13
CA TYR A 24 -64.28 -68.95 -16.05
C TYR A 24 -65.75 -68.78 -16.58
N ARG A 25 -66.61 -69.60 -16.03
CA ARG A 25 -68.08 -69.38 -16.14
C ARG A 25 -68.52 -68.31 -15.16
N GLN A 26 -69.79 -67.91 -15.29
CA GLN A 26 -70.38 -66.95 -14.39
C GLN A 26 -70.44 -67.42 -12.92
N ASP A 27 -70.45 -68.68 -12.67
CA ASP A 27 -70.47 -69.31 -11.37
C ASP A 27 -69.05 -69.41 -10.75
N GLY A 28 -68.03 -68.96 -11.47
CA GLY A 28 -66.64 -69.01 -11.05
C GLY A 28 -65.92 -70.35 -11.34
N GLY A 29 -66.64 -71.29 -12.01
CA GLY A 29 -66.09 -72.58 -12.45
C GLY A 29 -65.12 -72.38 -13.61
N VAL A 30 -63.95 -73.07 -13.60
CA VAL A 30 -62.96 -73.02 -14.67
C VAL A 30 -63.51 -73.80 -15.87
N LEU A 31 -63.65 -73.09 -17.01
CA LEU A 31 -64.08 -73.69 -18.27
C LEU A 31 -62.92 -74.26 -19.07
N TRP A 32 -61.81 -73.53 -19.08
CA TRP A 32 -60.64 -73.88 -19.83
C TRP A 32 -59.39 -73.19 -19.24
N GLN A 33 -58.21 -73.78 -19.31
CA GLN A 33 -56.93 -73.20 -18.91
C GLN A 33 -55.76 -73.79 -19.71
N ASN A 34 -54.77 -72.97 -19.98
CA ASN A 34 -53.47 -73.36 -20.54
C ASN A 34 -52.25 -72.95 -19.63
N ARG A 35 -52.53 -72.65 -18.36
CA ARG A 35 -51.51 -72.31 -17.38
C ARG A 35 -51.57 -73.24 -16.18
N GLU A 36 -50.41 -73.46 -15.59
CA GLU A 36 -50.23 -74.23 -14.34
C GLU A 36 -50.26 -73.37 -13.10
N GLU A 37 -49.96 -72.04 -13.23
CA GLU A 37 -49.91 -71.11 -12.14
C GLU A 37 -51.31 -70.82 -11.59
N PRO A 38 -51.50 -70.79 -10.29
CA PRO A 38 -52.76 -70.44 -9.67
C PRO A 38 -53.17 -69.01 -10.02
N ALA A 39 -54.44 -68.75 -10.20
CA ALA A 39 -55.00 -67.46 -10.38
C ALA A 39 -54.91 -66.63 -9.05
N ASN A 40 -54.43 -65.41 -9.12
CA ASN A 40 -54.48 -64.47 -8.00
C ASN A 40 -55.72 -63.58 -8.06
N LEU A 41 -56.29 -63.41 -9.28
CA LEU A 41 -57.54 -62.73 -9.51
C LEU A 41 -58.67 -63.75 -9.84
N THR A 42 -59.85 -63.47 -9.36
CA THR A 42 -61.01 -64.29 -9.54
C THR A 42 -62.18 -63.51 -10.17
N PRO A 43 -63.21 -64.15 -10.73
CA PRO A 43 -64.39 -63.41 -11.21
C PRO A 43 -65.04 -62.51 -10.17
N ALA A 44 -64.84 -62.76 -8.85
CA ALA A 44 -65.39 -61.92 -7.79
C ALA A 44 -64.62 -60.59 -7.65
N ASP A 45 -63.39 -60.48 -8.10
CA ASP A 45 -62.56 -59.26 -8.07
C ASP A 45 -62.91 -58.30 -9.20
N VAL A 46 -63.71 -58.74 -10.18
CA VAL A 46 -64.13 -57.94 -11.34
C VAL A 46 -65.26 -57.00 -10.91
N GLY A 47 -65.01 -55.74 -10.82
CA GLY A 47 -66.00 -54.73 -10.50
C GLY A 47 -67.00 -54.40 -11.60
N GLN A 48 -67.76 -53.31 -11.43
CA GLN A 48 -68.74 -52.83 -12.41
C GLN A 48 -68.12 -52.47 -13.76
N GLU A 49 -66.84 -52.10 -13.77
CA GLU A 49 -66.13 -51.76 -15.02
C GLU A 49 -65.80 -52.98 -15.88
N GLY A 50 -66.03 -54.18 -15.37
CA GLY A 50 -65.86 -55.42 -16.13
C GLY A 50 -64.39 -55.83 -16.34
N LEU A 51 -63.45 -55.15 -15.68
CA LEU A 51 -62.00 -55.37 -15.77
C LEU A 51 -61.35 -55.23 -14.41
N CYS A 52 -60.42 -56.13 -14.06
CA CYS A 52 -59.56 -56.04 -12.94
C CYS A 52 -58.11 -56.42 -13.36
N TYR A 53 -57.09 -55.75 -12.81
CA TYR A 53 -55.69 -56.13 -13.06
C TYR A 53 -54.84 -55.96 -11.85
N GLY A 54 -53.77 -56.71 -11.78
CA GLY A 54 -52.74 -56.56 -10.69
C GLY A 54 -51.38 -57.12 -11.11
N PHE A 55 -50.36 -56.68 -10.41
CA PHE A 55 -49.03 -57.23 -10.58
C PHE A 55 -48.73 -58.20 -9.44
N PHE A 56 -48.31 -59.40 -9.77
CA PHE A 56 -48.09 -60.47 -8.84
C PHE A 56 -46.68 -61.02 -8.95
N GLN A 57 -46.10 -61.41 -7.82
CA GLN A 57 -44.79 -62.07 -7.72
C GLN A 57 -44.91 -63.15 -6.68
N LYS A 58 -44.55 -64.38 -7.04
CA LYS A 58 -44.76 -65.57 -6.19
C LYS A 58 -43.80 -65.63 -5.00
N ALA A 59 -42.55 -65.19 -5.23
CA ALA A 59 -41.53 -65.03 -4.19
C ALA A 59 -40.53 -63.95 -4.62
N PRO A 60 -39.77 -63.35 -3.64
CA PRO A 60 -38.71 -62.42 -3.99
C PRO A 60 -37.67 -63.08 -4.92
N GLY A 61 -37.47 -62.55 -6.09
CA GLY A 61 -36.60 -63.12 -7.13
C GLY A 61 -37.28 -63.86 -8.25
N ASP A 62 -38.57 -64.26 -8.08
CA ASP A 62 -39.37 -64.89 -9.11
C ASP A 62 -39.82 -63.88 -10.21
N SER A 63 -40.27 -64.43 -11.33
CA SER A 63 -40.86 -63.62 -12.39
C SER A 63 -42.08 -62.85 -11.91
N ARG A 64 -42.20 -61.62 -12.35
CA ARG A 64 -43.37 -60.74 -12.11
C ARG A 64 -44.32 -60.89 -13.25
N TYR A 65 -45.58 -61.04 -12.90
CA TYR A 65 -46.66 -61.23 -13.84
C TYR A 65 -47.65 -60.07 -13.72
N LEU A 66 -48.17 -59.67 -14.84
CA LEU A 66 -49.41 -58.86 -14.96
C LEU A 66 -50.55 -59.84 -15.17
N GLU A 67 -51.47 -59.92 -14.26
CA GLU A 67 -52.65 -60.68 -14.33
C GLU A 67 -53.85 -59.72 -14.60
N THR A 68 -54.67 -60.05 -15.61
CA THR A 68 -55.79 -59.18 -16.03
C THR A 68 -56.99 -60.08 -16.22
N ILE A 69 -58.04 -59.86 -15.46
CA ILE A 69 -59.32 -60.59 -15.64
C ILE A 69 -60.38 -59.62 -16.20
N GLN A 70 -61.04 -60.07 -17.24
CA GLN A 70 -62.07 -59.28 -17.93
C GLN A 70 -63.33 -60.06 -18.12
N ARG A 71 -64.46 -59.41 -17.83
CA ARG A 71 -65.82 -59.98 -18.13
C ARG A 71 -66.10 -59.83 -19.61
N LEU A 72 -66.52 -60.91 -20.24
CA LEU A 72 -67.04 -60.96 -21.62
C LEU A 72 -68.46 -61.40 -21.58
N GLU A 73 -69.35 -60.73 -22.27
CA GLU A 73 -70.75 -61.11 -22.42
C GLU A 73 -71.00 -61.63 -23.84
N LEU A 74 -71.47 -62.85 -23.90
CA LEU A 74 -71.85 -63.54 -25.16
C LEU A 74 -73.29 -64.05 -25.05
N ASN A 75 -74.17 -63.50 -25.89
CA ASN A 75 -75.57 -63.86 -25.95
C ASN A 75 -76.33 -63.92 -24.62
N GLY A 76 -75.93 -62.99 -23.64
CA GLY A 76 -76.62 -62.88 -22.38
C GLY A 76 -75.96 -63.76 -21.27
N GLU A 77 -74.94 -64.53 -21.56
CA GLU A 77 -74.12 -65.21 -20.55
C GLU A 77 -72.78 -64.47 -20.35
N SER A 78 -72.36 -64.40 -19.07
CA SER A 78 -71.09 -63.75 -18.72
C SER A 78 -70.01 -64.83 -18.55
N PHE A 79 -68.88 -64.59 -19.19
CA PHE A 79 -67.61 -65.32 -19.05
C PHE A 79 -66.56 -64.39 -18.57
N TYR A 80 -65.55 -64.93 -17.89
CA TYR A 80 -64.42 -64.16 -17.44
C TYR A 80 -63.15 -64.77 -18.04
N VAL A 81 -62.37 -63.93 -18.69
CA VAL A 81 -61.07 -64.32 -19.25
C VAL A 81 -59.98 -63.67 -18.44
N ASP A 82 -59.19 -64.49 -17.84
CA ASP A 82 -58.02 -64.13 -17.06
C ASP A 82 -56.75 -64.36 -17.90
N LEU A 83 -55.99 -63.32 -18.09
CA LEU A 83 -54.78 -63.33 -18.88
C LEU A 83 -53.57 -63.12 -17.96
N LEU A 84 -52.57 -63.99 -18.03
CA LEU A 84 -51.31 -63.88 -17.33
C LEU A 84 -50.19 -63.55 -18.30
N GLN A 85 -49.59 -62.41 -18.15
CA GLN A 85 -48.43 -61.96 -18.94
C GLN A 85 -47.22 -61.74 -18.13
N GLU A 86 -46.06 -62.24 -18.55
CA GLU A 86 -44.83 -61.99 -17.89
C GLU A 86 -44.37 -60.53 -18.08
N ALA A 87 -44.23 -59.78 -16.98
CA ALA A 87 -43.88 -58.36 -16.95
C ALA A 87 -42.40 -58.12 -16.61
N ASN A 88 -41.61 -59.16 -16.48
CA ASN A 88 -40.23 -59.08 -16.07
C ASN A 88 -39.38 -58.09 -16.84
N ARG A 89 -39.53 -58.03 -18.17
CA ARG A 89 -38.75 -57.11 -19.03
C ARG A 89 -38.96 -55.67 -18.63
N ALA A 90 -40.20 -55.26 -18.37
CA ALA A 90 -40.54 -53.86 -17.99
C ALA A 90 -39.91 -53.51 -16.63
N PHE A 91 -39.97 -54.43 -15.66
CA PHE A 91 -39.42 -54.21 -14.32
C PHE A 91 -37.88 -54.26 -14.31
N THR A 92 -37.23 -55.17 -15.00
CA THR A 92 -35.79 -55.28 -15.10
C THR A 92 -35.19 -54.02 -15.78
N GLN A 93 -35.83 -53.54 -16.83
CA GLN A 93 -35.42 -52.32 -17.52
C GLN A 93 -35.58 -51.10 -16.62
N ARG A 94 -36.69 -50.97 -15.86
CA ARG A 94 -36.90 -49.92 -14.88
C ARG A 94 -35.83 -49.94 -13.79
N ASP A 95 -35.54 -51.12 -13.22
CA ASP A 95 -34.55 -51.27 -12.15
C ASP A 95 -33.12 -51.01 -12.64
N ALA A 96 -32.81 -51.37 -13.90
CA ALA A 96 -31.56 -50.99 -14.54
C ALA A 96 -31.43 -49.46 -14.74
N ASN A 97 -32.49 -48.82 -15.23
CA ASN A 97 -32.52 -47.37 -15.38
C ASN A 97 -32.39 -46.65 -14.04
N LEU A 98 -33.08 -47.10 -12.99
CA LEU A 98 -32.96 -46.54 -11.65
C LEU A 98 -31.52 -46.67 -11.07
N ARG A 99 -30.82 -47.75 -11.36
CA ARG A 99 -29.39 -47.90 -10.97
C ARG A 99 -28.52 -46.86 -11.69
N VAL A 100 -28.72 -46.71 -13.01
CA VAL A 100 -27.97 -45.68 -13.79
C VAL A 100 -28.28 -44.28 -13.29
N TYR A 101 -29.54 -43.91 -13.09
CA TYR A 101 -29.92 -42.62 -12.53
C TYR A 101 -29.29 -42.35 -11.17
N ARG A 102 -29.26 -43.34 -10.26
CA ARG A 102 -28.64 -43.23 -8.95
C ARG A 102 -27.12 -43.02 -9.08
N GLN A 103 -26.45 -43.75 -9.97
CA GLN A 103 -25.02 -43.60 -10.21
C GLN A 103 -24.68 -42.19 -10.76
N VAL A 104 -25.42 -41.73 -11.78
CA VAL A 104 -25.25 -40.41 -12.38
C VAL A 104 -25.49 -39.32 -11.34
N MET A 105 -26.53 -39.45 -10.52
CA MET A 105 -26.82 -38.50 -9.44
C MET A 105 -25.72 -38.43 -8.41
N LEU A 106 -25.17 -39.57 -7.95
CA LEU A 106 -24.08 -39.60 -7.00
C LEU A 106 -22.79 -38.99 -7.57
N LEU A 107 -22.48 -39.31 -8.84
CA LEU A 107 -21.32 -38.71 -9.52
C LEU A 107 -21.45 -37.20 -9.68
N SER A 108 -22.65 -36.71 -10.03
CA SER A 108 -22.94 -35.29 -10.16
C SER A 108 -22.76 -34.55 -8.83
N ILE A 109 -23.30 -35.11 -7.74
CA ILE A 109 -23.14 -34.53 -6.40
C ILE A 109 -21.65 -34.48 -6.00
N ALA A 110 -20.90 -35.57 -6.22
CA ALA A 110 -19.47 -35.63 -5.93
C ALA A 110 -18.70 -34.57 -6.76
N ALA A 111 -18.99 -34.47 -8.05
CA ALA A 111 -18.34 -33.48 -8.92
C ALA A 111 -18.66 -32.02 -8.50
N CYS A 112 -19.92 -31.72 -8.19
CA CYS A 112 -20.32 -30.40 -7.71
C CYS A 112 -19.67 -30.06 -6.37
N THR A 113 -19.58 -31.03 -5.45
CA THR A 113 -18.92 -30.84 -4.15
C THR A 113 -17.43 -30.55 -4.30
N LEU A 114 -16.73 -31.31 -5.14
CA LEU A 114 -15.33 -31.09 -5.45
C LEU A 114 -15.09 -29.72 -6.10
N ALA A 115 -15.93 -29.35 -7.08
CA ALA A 115 -15.86 -28.04 -7.74
C ALA A 115 -16.10 -26.90 -6.74
N SER A 116 -17.06 -27.04 -5.82
CA SER A 116 -17.33 -26.04 -4.78
C SER A 116 -16.17 -25.86 -3.82
N ILE A 117 -15.55 -26.96 -3.38
CA ILE A 117 -14.36 -26.92 -2.51
C ILE A 117 -13.18 -26.25 -3.24
N ALA A 118 -12.93 -26.62 -4.50
CA ALA A 118 -11.88 -26.03 -5.31
C ALA A 118 -12.10 -24.51 -5.47
N CYS A 119 -13.29 -24.08 -5.82
CA CYS A 119 -13.68 -22.68 -5.95
C CYS A 119 -13.49 -21.91 -4.63
N ALA A 120 -13.97 -22.47 -3.51
CA ALA A 120 -13.82 -21.87 -2.20
C ALA A 120 -12.33 -21.68 -1.80
N THR A 121 -11.47 -22.65 -2.08
CA THR A 121 -10.03 -22.56 -1.75
C THR A 121 -9.30 -21.53 -2.62
N VAL A 122 -9.64 -21.47 -3.92
CA VAL A 122 -9.03 -20.52 -4.87
C VAL A 122 -9.44 -19.08 -4.55
N LEU A 123 -10.69 -18.81 -4.24
CA LEU A 123 -11.19 -17.47 -3.96
C LEU A 123 -10.88 -17.00 -2.52
N THR A 124 -11.08 -17.87 -1.52
CA THR A 124 -10.96 -17.47 -0.12
C THR A 124 -9.51 -17.40 0.34
N GLY A 125 -8.62 -18.19 -0.25
CA GLY A 125 -7.20 -18.25 0.11
C GLY A 125 -6.48 -16.90 0.00
N PRO A 126 -6.50 -16.22 -1.16
CA PRO A 126 -5.90 -14.90 -1.36
C PRO A 126 -6.50 -13.83 -0.42
N ILE A 127 -7.82 -13.81 -0.26
CA ILE A 127 -8.52 -12.85 0.60
C ILE A 127 -8.05 -12.99 2.07
N ARG A 128 -7.91 -14.22 2.58
CA ARG A 128 -7.39 -14.47 3.93
C ARG A 128 -5.94 -13.98 4.09
N LYS A 129 -5.11 -14.13 3.05
CA LYS A 129 -3.73 -13.64 3.07
C LYS A 129 -3.70 -12.11 3.12
N LEU A 130 -4.51 -11.45 2.30
CA LEU A 130 -4.64 -10.00 2.28
C LEU A 130 -5.11 -9.47 3.65
N SER A 131 -6.15 -10.09 4.24
CA SER A 131 -6.65 -9.73 5.57
C SER A 131 -5.58 -9.90 6.67
N ARG A 132 -4.76 -10.97 6.61
CA ARG A 132 -3.65 -11.14 7.55
C ARG A 132 -2.57 -10.07 7.36
N SER A 133 -2.24 -9.72 6.12
CA SER A 133 -1.28 -8.67 5.81
C SER A 133 -1.72 -7.32 6.35
N THR A 134 -3.00 -6.98 6.19
CA THR A 134 -3.59 -5.75 6.75
C THR A 134 -3.47 -5.73 8.28
N ARG A 135 -3.70 -6.86 8.96
CA ARG A 135 -3.53 -6.95 10.41
C ARG A 135 -2.06 -6.83 10.84
N SER A 136 -1.13 -7.41 10.08
CA SER A 136 0.31 -7.25 10.34
C SER A 136 0.74 -5.79 10.19
N MET A 137 0.24 -5.08 9.17
CA MET A 137 0.47 -3.64 9.03
C MET A 137 -0.10 -2.84 10.19
N ALA A 138 -1.32 -3.15 10.64
CA ALA A 138 -1.93 -2.50 11.81
C ALA A 138 -1.16 -2.73 13.12
N SER A 139 -0.37 -3.83 13.21
CA SER A 139 0.53 -4.11 14.34
C SER A 139 1.95 -3.54 14.19
N GLY A 140 2.19 -2.73 13.14
CA GLY A 140 3.48 -2.05 12.95
C GLY A 140 4.48 -2.77 12.05
N GLN A 141 4.10 -3.90 11.42
CA GLN A 141 4.96 -4.63 10.47
C GLN A 141 4.74 -4.13 9.04
N TYR A 142 5.31 -3.00 8.69
CA TYR A 142 5.06 -2.32 7.40
C TYR A 142 5.83 -2.92 6.22
N SER A 143 6.86 -3.74 6.45
CA SER A 143 7.66 -4.39 5.41
C SER A 143 7.02 -5.66 4.81
N TYR A 144 5.86 -6.08 5.33
CA TYR A 144 5.18 -7.26 4.82
C TYR A 144 4.56 -6.99 3.45
N ARG A 145 4.77 -7.94 2.48
CA ARG A 145 4.17 -7.85 1.14
C ARG A 145 3.42 -9.13 0.79
N VAL A 146 2.32 -8.98 0.07
CA VAL A 146 1.52 -10.09 -0.44
C VAL A 146 2.11 -10.56 -1.76
N LYS A 147 2.39 -11.89 -1.86
CA LYS A 147 2.85 -12.45 -3.14
C LYS A 147 1.70 -12.48 -4.14
N VAL A 148 1.81 -11.70 -5.20
CA VAL A 148 0.87 -11.71 -6.33
C VAL A 148 1.07 -13.03 -7.10
N ARG A 149 0.03 -13.84 -7.19
CA ARG A 149 0.03 -15.13 -7.89
C ARG A 149 -1.03 -15.23 -8.99
N SER A 150 -2.00 -14.35 -8.98
CA SER A 150 -3.10 -14.30 -9.93
C SER A 150 -2.94 -13.12 -10.88
N ARG A 151 -3.53 -13.23 -12.08
CA ARG A 151 -3.63 -12.14 -13.06
C ARG A 151 -5.07 -11.62 -13.21
N ASP A 152 -5.90 -11.91 -12.23
CA ASP A 152 -7.29 -11.46 -12.11
C ASP A 152 -7.41 -10.25 -11.17
N GLU A 153 -8.64 -9.91 -10.80
CA GLU A 153 -8.97 -8.80 -9.90
C GLU A 153 -8.34 -8.96 -8.51
N LEU A 154 -8.13 -10.20 -8.05
CA LEU A 154 -7.45 -10.48 -6.79
C LEU A 154 -5.94 -10.22 -6.89
N GLY A 155 -5.35 -10.45 -8.06
CA GLY A 155 -3.97 -10.09 -8.36
C GLY A 155 -3.78 -8.58 -8.35
N ALA A 156 -4.64 -7.84 -9.05
CA ALA A 156 -4.65 -6.37 -9.06
C ALA A 156 -4.79 -5.80 -7.63
N LEU A 157 -5.73 -6.32 -6.84
CA LEU A 157 -5.91 -5.92 -5.45
C LEU A 157 -4.67 -6.17 -4.58
N ALA A 158 -3.95 -7.27 -4.83
CA ALA A 158 -2.71 -7.55 -4.12
C ALA A 158 -1.57 -6.59 -4.51
N GLU A 159 -1.51 -6.15 -5.78
CA GLU A 159 -0.58 -5.12 -6.25
C GLU A 159 -0.89 -3.77 -5.62
N ASP A 160 -2.16 -3.33 -5.67
CA ASP A 160 -2.60 -2.08 -5.05
C ASP A 160 -2.30 -2.05 -3.55
N PHE A 161 -2.53 -3.17 -2.86
CA PHE A 161 -2.15 -3.31 -1.45
C PHE A 161 -0.65 -3.13 -1.24
N ASN A 162 0.20 -3.75 -2.08
CA ASN A 162 1.65 -3.61 -1.99
C ASN A 162 2.11 -2.17 -2.27
N HIS A 163 1.53 -1.49 -3.25
CA HIS A 163 1.80 -0.08 -3.54
C HIS A 163 1.43 0.83 -2.36
N MET A 164 0.27 0.59 -1.73
CA MET A 164 -0.13 1.30 -0.51
C MET A 164 0.85 1.02 0.64
N ALA A 165 1.29 -0.25 0.80
CA ALA A 165 2.27 -0.63 1.82
C ALA A 165 3.62 0.08 1.61
N ASP A 166 4.11 0.16 0.36
CA ASP A 166 5.33 0.87 -0.01
C ASP A 166 5.24 2.37 0.27
N ALA A 167 4.09 2.98 -0.04
CA ALA A 167 3.86 4.40 0.22
C ALA A 167 3.82 4.69 1.73
N LEU A 168 3.15 3.83 2.50
CA LEU A 168 3.06 3.96 3.96
C LEU A 168 4.43 3.77 4.63
N GLU A 169 5.19 2.74 4.24
CA GLU A 169 6.53 2.49 4.78
C GLU A 169 7.47 3.68 4.53
N ARG A 170 7.46 4.22 3.30
CA ARG A 170 8.21 5.44 2.97
C ARG A 170 7.81 6.63 3.85
N LYS A 171 6.50 6.85 4.05
CA LYS A 171 6.00 7.94 4.89
C LYS A 171 6.40 7.79 6.35
N ILE A 172 6.38 6.57 6.87
CA ILE A 172 6.83 6.29 8.24
C ILE A 172 8.34 6.55 8.38
N GLN A 173 9.15 6.13 7.40
CA GLN A 173 10.59 6.39 7.39
C GLN A 173 10.89 7.90 7.30
N GLU A 174 10.18 8.63 6.43
CA GLU A 174 10.29 10.08 6.33
C GLU A 174 9.95 10.77 7.68
N LEU A 175 8.84 10.35 8.32
CA LEU A 175 8.42 10.89 9.63
C LEU A 175 9.42 10.54 10.74
N ALA A 176 9.93 9.32 10.78
CA ALA A 176 10.94 8.90 11.75
C ALA A 176 12.24 9.69 11.57
N ALA A 177 12.69 9.89 10.33
CA ALA A 177 13.88 10.71 10.05
C ALA A 177 13.65 12.18 10.42
N ALA A 178 12.47 12.75 10.18
CA ALA A 178 12.13 14.10 10.59
C ALA A 178 12.10 14.24 12.11
N ALA A 179 11.48 13.29 12.82
CA ALA A 179 11.45 13.27 14.28
C ALA A 179 12.85 13.16 14.89
N GLN A 180 13.72 12.33 14.29
CA GLN A 180 15.11 12.21 14.74
C GLN A 180 15.88 13.51 14.52
N ARG A 181 15.77 14.15 13.35
CA ARG A 181 16.38 15.47 13.08
C ARG A 181 15.91 16.52 14.08
N GLN A 182 14.62 16.54 14.41
CA GLN A 182 14.07 17.47 15.40
C GLN A 182 14.65 17.23 16.80
N LYS A 183 14.80 15.95 17.20
CA LYS A 183 15.39 15.57 18.48
C LYS A 183 16.86 16.01 18.57
N ASP A 184 17.64 15.74 17.50
CA ASP A 184 19.05 16.09 17.43
C ASP A 184 19.24 17.61 17.44
N PHE A 185 18.39 18.34 16.72
CA PHE A 185 18.33 19.81 16.75
C PHE A 185 18.08 20.32 18.16
N THR A 186 17.04 19.79 18.86
CA THR A 186 16.70 20.23 20.22
C THR A 186 17.84 19.96 21.21
N ALA A 187 18.46 18.78 21.10
CA ALA A 187 19.62 18.42 21.96
C ALA A 187 20.81 19.33 21.72
N SER A 188 21.16 19.60 20.45
CA SER A 188 22.25 20.49 20.06
C SER A 188 22.00 21.94 20.53
N PHE A 189 20.76 22.42 20.35
CA PHE A 189 20.35 23.74 20.82
C PHE A 189 20.50 23.90 22.32
N ALA A 190 19.98 22.95 23.09
CA ALA A 190 20.10 22.98 24.55
C ALA A 190 21.57 22.98 25.00
N HIS A 191 22.43 22.22 24.31
CA HIS A 191 23.85 22.17 24.59
C HIS A 191 24.55 23.51 24.27
N GLU A 192 24.31 24.08 23.10
CA GLU A 192 24.93 25.34 22.66
C GLU A 192 24.36 26.57 23.38
N LEU A 193 23.18 26.50 24.01
CA LEU A 193 22.71 27.52 24.97
C LEU A 193 23.34 27.39 26.35
N LYS A 194 23.50 26.16 26.86
CA LYS A 194 23.99 25.92 28.22
C LYS A 194 25.38 26.50 28.42
N THR A 195 26.27 26.34 27.44
CA THR A 195 27.69 26.76 27.55
C THR A 195 27.84 28.28 27.76
N PRO A 196 27.30 29.17 26.86
CA PRO A 196 27.43 30.62 27.05
C PRO A 196 26.68 31.10 28.30
N LEU A 197 25.50 30.52 28.60
CA LEU A 197 24.74 30.89 29.78
C LEU A 197 25.53 30.58 31.08
N THR A 198 26.17 29.40 31.15
CA THR A 198 27.03 29.05 32.29
C THR A 198 28.19 30.04 32.42
N SER A 199 28.84 30.45 31.33
CA SER A 199 29.90 31.43 31.32
C SER A 199 29.42 32.80 31.79
N VAL A 200 28.30 33.30 31.28
CA VAL A 200 27.67 34.56 31.69
C VAL A 200 27.39 34.55 33.20
N ILE A 201 26.74 33.50 33.69
CA ILE A 201 26.44 33.37 35.15
C ILE A 201 27.72 33.30 35.98
N GLY A 202 28.73 32.53 35.55
CA GLY A 202 30.00 32.40 36.29
C GLY A 202 30.78 33.71 36.38
N TYR A 203 30.91 34.44 35.28
CA TYR A 203 31.58 35.75 35.30
C TYR A 203 30.76 36.78 36.07
N ALA A 204 29.44 36.79 35.96
CA ALA A 204 28.58 37.67 36.75
C ALA A 204 28.66 37.38 38.24
N ASP A 205 28.68 36.09 38.62
CA ASP A 205 28.86 35.70 40.05
C ASP A 205 30.26 36.08 40.57
N THR A 206 31.31 35.93 39.76
CA THR A 206 32.67 36.36 40.09
C THR A 206 32.73 37.87 40.33
N LEU A 207 32.11 38.69 39.47
CA LEU A 207 31.99 40.13 39.64
C LEU A 207 31.18 40.52 40.88
N ARG A 208 30.18 39.73 41.25
CA ARG A 208 29.32 39.98 42.40
C ARG A 208 29.98 39.63 43.74
N SER A 209 30.70 38.50 43.77
CA SER A 209 31.16 37.85 45.01
C SER A 209 32.58 38.16 45.39
N ARG A 210 33.37 38.81 44.52
CA ARG A 210 34.81 39.11 44.78
C ARG A 210 35.17 40.56 44.39
N GLU A 211 36.02 41.16 45.21
CA GLU A 211 36.71 42.37 44.78
C GLU A 211 37.81 42.00 43.80
N LEU A 212 37.75 42.52 42.59
CA LEU A 212 38.66 42.22 41.50
C LEU A 212 39.39 43.49 41.08
N PRO A 213 40.70 43.41 40.66
CA PRO A 213 41.37 44.50 39.99
C PRO A 213 40.61 45.02 38.79
N ARG A 214 40.64 46.30 38.50
CA ARG A 214 39.90 46.96 37.40
C ARG A 214 40.02 46.24 36.06
N GLN A 215 41.21 45.74 35.73
CA GLN A 215 41.44 44.99 34.48
C GLN A 215 40.60 43.70 34.41
N GLN A 216 40.57 42.90 35.49
CA GLN A 216 39.81 41.69 35.57
C GLN A 216 38.29 41.95 35.57
N GLN A 217 37.83 43.07 36.15
CA GLN A 217 36.44 43.49 36.05
C GLN A 217 36.05 43.76 34.60
N LEU A 218 36.89 44.47 33.83
CA LEU A 218 36.65 44.77 32.43
C LEU A 218 36.67 43.49 31.57
N GLU A 219 37.59 42.58 31.83
CA GLU A 219 37.65 41.30 31.14
C GLU A 219 36.39 40.47 31.37
N ALA A 220 35.95 40.33 32.62
CA ALA A 220 34.74 39.61 32.98
C ALA A 220 33.48 40.26 32.34
N ALA A 221 33.39 41.60 32.39
CA ALA A 221 32.30 42.33 31.75
C ALA A 221 32.28 42.12 30.21
N ASN A 222 33.46 42.13 29.57
CA ASN A 222 33.60 41.87 28.15
C ASN A 222 33.19 40.45 27.77
N TYR A 223 33.53 39.44 28.60
CA TYR A 223 33.05 38.05 28.38
C TYR A 223 31.54 37.97 28.47
N ILE A 224 30.89 38.56 29.48
CA ILE A 224 29.43 38.61 29.63
C ILE A 224 28.80 39.26 28.42
N PHE A 225 29.32 40.40 27.96
CA PHE A 225 28.81 41.13 26.80
C PHE A 225 28.93 40.31 25.52
N THR A 226 30.07 39.68 25.27
CA THR A 226 30.33 38.89 24.07
C THR A 226 29.44 37.65 24.02
N GLU A 227 29.31 36.91 25.14
CA GLU A 227 28.40 35.73 25.18
C GLU A 227 26.93 36.16 25.11
N GLY A 228 26.54 37.32 25.66
CA GLY A 228 25.22 37.91 25.52
C GLY A 228 24.87 38.20 24.05
N LYS A 229 25.79 38.85 23.34
CA LYS A 229 25.64 39.12 21.88
C LYS A 229 25.60 37.84 21.05
N ARG A 230 26.34 36.82 21.44
CA ARG A 230 26.26 35.51 20.78
C ARG A 230 24.90 34.85 20.98
N LEU A 231 24.32 34.87 22.19
CA LEU A 231 22.98 34.36 22.49
C LEU A 231 21.90 35.12 21.72
N GLU A 232 22.02 36.44 21.61
CA GLU A 232 21.13 37.29 20.82
C GLU A 232 21.12 36.87 19.34
N ALA A 233 22.33 36.76 18.73
CA ALA A 233 22.48 36.32 17.34
C ALA A 233 21.92 34.91 17.10
N MET A 234 22.14 33.98 18.05
CA MET A 234 21.59 32.65 18.00
C MET A 234 20.04 32.65 18.03
N SER A 235 19.45 33.50 18.90
CA SER A 235 17.99 33.65 19.00
C SER A 235 17.39 34.17 17.70
N PHE A 236 17.98 35.19 17.07
CA PHE A 236 17.50 35.70 15.78
C PHE A 236 17.62 34.66 14.67
N ALA A 237 18.76 33.95 14.56
CA ALA A 237 18.94 32.92 13.55
C ALA A 237 17.90 31.78 13.69
N LEU A 238 17.52 31.44 14.92
CA LEU A 238 16.46 30.46 15.18
C LEU A 238 15.09 30.97 14.78
N LEU A 239 14.75 32.20 15.09
CA LEU A 239 13.48 32.82 14.68
C LEU A 239 13.36 32.83 13.16
N ASP A 240 14.44 33.17 12.45
CA ASP A 240 14.47 33.17 10.99
C ASP A 240 14.28 31.75 10.43
N LEU A 241 14.95 30.72 11.01
CA LEU A 241 14.76 29.33 10.62
C LEU A 241 13.29 28.89 10.76
N PHE A 242 12.65 29.16 11.90
CA PHE A 242 11.26 28.80 12.14
C PHE A 242 10.28 29.60 11.29
N ALA A 243 10.58 30.87 10.97
CA ALA A 243 9.75 31.67 10.09
C ALA A 243 9.76 31.12 8.67
N LEU A 244 10.90 30.67 8.17
CA LEU A 244 11.06 30.04 6.85
C LEU A 244 10.32 28.69 6.72
N GLU A 245 10.28 27.89 7.76
CA GLU A 245 9.53 26.62 7.74
C GLU A 245 8.01 26.81 7.60
N ARG A 246 7.49 27.97 8.02
CA ARG A 246 6.04 28.25 8.07
C ARG A 246 5.53 29.12 6.93
N SER A 247 6.38 29.82 6.23
CA SER A 247 5.98 30.80 5.21
C SER A 247 6.60 30.46 3.86
N GLN A 248 5.80 30.45 2.81
CA GLN A 248 6.34 30.50 1.46
C GLN A 248 6.71 31.97 1.13
N PRO A 249 7.98 32.27 0.78
CA PRO A 249 8.37 33.61 0.45
C PRO A 249 7.66 34.11 -0.82
N GLN A 250 7.31 35.38 -0.83
CA GLN A 250 6.82 36.01 -2.04
C GLN A 250 8.01 36.30 -2.97
N LEU A 251 8.08 35.55 -4.05
CA LEU A 251 9.15 35.70 -5.03
C LEU A 251 8.80 36.86 -5.97
N VAL A 252 9.66 37.88 -5.98
CA VAL A 252 9.54 39.07 -6.85
C VAL A 252 10.72 39.14 -7.82
N PRO A 253 10.63 39.80 -8.98
CA PRO A 253 11.77 40.02 -9.85
C PRO A 253 12.84 40.87 -9.17
N ILE A 254 14.07 40.40 -9.16
CA ILE A 254 15.24 41.02 -8.54
C ILE A 254 16.32 41.25 -9.58
N GLN A 255 16.91 42.45 -9.60
CA GLN A 255 18.10 42.74 -10.39
C GLN A 255 19.35 42.26 -9.61
N ALA A 256 20.11 41.33 -10.20
CA ALA A 256 21.27 40.70 -9.55
C ALA A 256 22.32 41.72 -9.06
N GLN A 257 22.62 42.72 -9.88
CA GLN A 257 23.56 43.78 -9.52
C GLN A 257 23.06 44.66 -8.35
N ALA A 258 21.76 44.93 -8.28
CA ALA A 258 21.21 45.72 -7.18
C ALA A 258 21.29 44.97 -5.85
N LEU A 259 20.96 43.69 -5.85
CA LEU A 259 21.11 42.82 -4.70
C LEU A 259 22.57 42.72 -4.25
N ALA A 260 23.48 42.42 -5.18
CA ALA A 260 24.91 42.28 -4.89
C ALA A 260 25.54 43.56 -4.33
N ARG A 261 25.22 44.75 -4.88
CA ARG A 261 25.67 46.05 -4.35
C ARG A 261 25.15 46.31 -2.94
N SER A 262 23.92 45.95 -2.66
CA SER A 262 23.33 46.07 -1.32
C SER A 262 24.03 45.22 -0.28
N VAL A 263 24.41 43.98 -0.64
CA VAL A 263 25.16 43.07 0.20
C VAL A 263 26.62 43.54 0.38
N ALA A 264 27.25 43.96 -0.73
CA ALA A 264 28.62 44.45 -0.74
C ALA A 264 28.82 45.66 0.17
N ALA A 265 27.85 46.61 0.23
CA ALA A 265 27.90 47.77 1.11
C ALA A 265 28.08 47.39 2.60
N SER A 266 27.42 46.30 3.03
CA SER A 266 27.57 45.78 4.41
C SER A 266 28.83 44.92 4.58
N ALA A 267 29.20 44.14 3.56
CA ALA A 267 30.33 43.23 3.61
C ALA A 267 31.70 43.95 3.58
N ASN A 268 31.83 45.02 2.80
CA ASN A 268 33.05 45.78 2.65
C ASN A 268 33.61 46.22 4.02
N TYR A 269 32.78 46.79 4.89
CA TYR A 269 33.23 47.19 6.23
C TYR A 269 33.83 46.02 7.06
N LEU A 270 33.24 44.86 7.00
CA LEU A 270 33.73 43.68 7.72
C LEU A 270 35.04 43.11 7.11
N MET A 271 35.13 43.16 5.77
CA MET A 271 36.33 42.71 5.04
C MET A 271 37.52 43.62 5.36
N ASP A 272 37.31 44.97 5.32
CA ASP A 272 38.33 45.96 5.69
C ASP A 272 38.82 45.77 7.12
N GLN A 273 37.92 45.58 8.08
CA GLN A 273 38.30 45.27 9.47
C GLN A 273 39.16 43.99 9.61
N SER A 274 38.90 43.01 8.73
CA SER A 274 39.63 41.75 8.70
C SER A 274 40.86 41.77 7.81
N ARG A 275 41.18 42.92 7.20
CA ARG A 275 42.29 43.12 6.23
C ARG A 275 42.20 42.15 5.04
N LEU A 276 41.01 41.94 4.53
CA LEU A 276 40.76 41.08 3.37
C LEU A 276 40.42 41.94 2.13
N GLU A 277 40.89 41.53 0.96
CA GLU A 277 40.49 42.14 -0.31
C GLU A 277 39.11 41.60 -0.71
N PHE A 278 38.13 42.48 -0.88
CA PHE A 278 36.80 42.08 -1.36
C PHE A 278 36.64 42.41 -2.84
N ARG A 279 36.33 41.41 -3.67
CA ARG A 279 36.10 41.58 -5.11
C ARG A 279 34.65 41.30 -5.47
N LEU A 280 34.01 42.25 -6.15
CA LEU A 280 32.66 42.13 -6.64
C LEU A 280 32.63 42.12 -8.17
N SER A 281 32.21 40.98 -8.76
CA SER A 281 32.06 40.84 -10.21
C SER A 281 30.72 40.18 -10.52
N VAL A 282 29.70 40.99 -10.76
CA VAL A 282 28.31 40.56 -10.98
C VAL A 282 27.81 41.13 -12.30
N GLU A 283 27.53 40.22 -13.24
CA GLU A 283 26.96 40.53 -14.55
C GLU A 283 25.49 41.03 -14.42
N PRO A 284 25.01 41.83 -15.37
CA PRO A 284 23.59 42.17 -15.43
C PRO A 284 22.74 40.94 -15.62
N GLY A 285 21.62 40.85 -14.88
CA GLY A 285 20.65 39.77 -14.99
C GLY A 285 19.55 39.91 -13.95
N SER A 286 18.46 39.18 -14.13
CA SER A 286 17.32 39.18 -13.21
C SER A 286 16.88 37.75 -12.93
N PHE A 287 16.31 37.53 -11.76
CA PHE A 287 15.75 36.28 -11.29
C PHE A 287 14.61 36.57 -10.29
N HIS A 288 13.83 35.55 -9.92
CA HIS A 288 12.76 35.72 -8.93
C HIS A 288 13.27 35.29 -7.54
N GLY A 289 12.98 36.08 -6.51
CA GLY A 289 13.35 35.80 -5.16
C GLY A 289 12.77 36.77 -4.14
N GLU A 290 12.99 36.51 -2.86
CA GLU A 290 12.69 37.43 -1.76
C GLU A 290 13.97 38.19 -1.40
N PRO A 291 13.97 39.53 -1.56
CA PRO A 291 15.22 40.32 -1.47
C PRO A 291 15.93 40.22 -0.13
N ASN A 292 15.21 40.25 1.00
CA ASN A 292 15.83 40.26 2.33
C ASN A 292 16.41 38.90 2.69
N LEU A 293 15.72 37.81 2.33
CA LEU A 293 16.25 36.46 2.55
C LEU A 293 17.52 36.22 1.75
N LEU A 294 17.53 36.63 0.48
CA LEU A 294 18.71 36.47 -0.36
C LEU A 294 19.87 37.37 0.08
N LYS A 295 19.58 38.57 0.60
CA LYS A 295 20.61 39.41 1.27
C LYS A 295 21.20 38.67 2.47
N THR A 296 20.36 38.10 3.33
CA THR A 296 20.77 37.35 4.52
C THR A 296 21.62 36.13 4.10
N LEU A 297 21.22 35.40 3.05
CA LEU A 297 21.97 34.27 2.53
C LEU A 297 23.37 34.69 2.06
N LEU A 298 23.44 35.67 1.13
CA LEU A 298 24.72 36.12 0.58
C LEU A 298 25.63 36.70 1.66
N TYR A 299 25.07 37.48 2.60
CA TYR A 299 25.82 38.02 3.74
C TYR A 299 26.40 36.92 4.63
N ASN A 300 25.60 35.89 4.96
CA ASN A 300 26.10 34.76 5.75
C ASN A 300 27.23 33.99 5.04
N LEU A 301 27.10 33.78 3.71
CA LEU A 301 28.14 33.14 2.93
C LEU A 301 29.44 33.97 2.93
N LEU A 302 29.33 35.29 2.75
CA LEU A 302 30.47 36.20 2.78
C LEU A 302 31.12 36.29 4.18
N ASP A 303 30.33 36.29 5.25
CA ASP A 303 30.86 36.27 6.63
C ASP A 303 31.56 34.95 6.95
N ASN A 304 31.07 33.84 6.42
CA ASN A 304 31.74 32.53 6.53
C ASN A 304 33.07 32.54 5.76
N ALA A 305 33.10 33.05 4.54
CA ALA A 305 34.29 33.19 3.72
C ALA A 305 35.34 34.07 4.44
N ARG A 306 34.90 35.21 5.01
CA ARG A 306 35.76 36.09 5.87
C ARG A 306 36.37 35.35 7.06
N LYS A 307 35.55 34.57 7.77
CA LYS A 307 36.02 33.80 8.95
C LYS A 307 36.96 32.66 8.58
N ALA A 308 36.86 32.14 7.35
CA ALA A 308 37.74 31.09 6.87
C ALA A 308 39.10 31.65 6.35
N SER A 309 39.12 32.89 5.88
CA SER A 309 40.29 33.53 5.29
C SER A 309 41.25 34.12 6.31
N GLU A 310 42.53 34.23 5.95
CA GLU A 310 43.56 34.89 6.73
C GLU A 310 43.77 36.33 6.28
N ALA A 311 44.30 37.20 7.16
CA ALA A 311 44.57 38.58 6.83
C ALA A 311 45.49 38.69 5.58
N GLY A 312 45.12 39.53 4.62
CA GLY A 312 45.81 39.68 3.33
C GLY A 312 45.24 38.77 2.22
N GLY A 313 44.31 37.86 2.56
CA GLY A 313 43.60 37.04 1.59
C GLY A 313 42.51 37.80 0.84
N SER A 314 41.81 37.11 -0.08
CA SER A 314 40.70 37.69 -0.86
C SER A 314 39.43 36.87 -0.73
N VAL A 315 38.29 37.57 -0.80
CA VAL A 315 36.94 37.00 -0.89
C VAL A 315 36.25 37.60 -2.11
N GLU A 316 35.61 36.77 -2.91
CA GLU A 316 34.97 37.22 -4.16
C GLU A 316 33.47 36.90 -4.15
N LEU A 317 32.65 37.83 -4.61
CA LEU A 317 31.26 37.59 -4.95
C LEU A 317 31.07 37.71 -6.48
N LEU A 318 30.84 36.59 -7.11
CA LEU A 318 30.66 36.48 -8.56
C LEU A 318 29.18 36.24 -8.88
N GLY A 319 28.73 36.79 -10.01
CA GLY A 319 27.37 36.57 -10.50
C GLY A 319 27.32 36.54 -12.01
N ARG A 320 26.65 35.53 -12.59
CA ARG A 320 26.48 35.41 -14.03
C ARG A 320 25.19 34.70 -14.42
N THR A 321 24.70 35.00 -15.61
CA THR A 321 23.54 34.31 -16.19
C THR A 321 23.97 32.96 -16.75
N THR A 322 23.15 31.92 -16.50
CA THR A 322 23.37 30.55 -17.01
C THR A 322 22.08 30.03 -17.67
N PRO A 323 22.13 28.96 -18.47
CA PRO A 323 20.93 28.37 -19.05
C PRO A 323 19.89 27.86 -18.01
N ARG A 324 20.31 27.66 -16.76
CA ARG A 324 19.48 27.16 -15.64
C ARG A 324 18.98 28.28 -14.71
N GLY A 325 19.30 29.53 -14.98
CA GLY A 325 18.99 30.67 -14.13
C GLY A 325 20.21 31.51 -13.80
N TYR A 326 20.12 32.33 -12.77
CA TYR A 326 21.21 33.21 -12.35
C TYR A 326 22.08 32.53 -11.30
N LEU A 327 23.38 32.39 -11.57
CA LEU A 327 24.39 31.78 -10.67
C LEU A 327 25.07 32.87 -9.84
N PHE A 328 25.00 32.76 -8.51
CA PHE A 328 25.89 33.44 -7.57
C PHE A 328 26.95 32.48 -7.07
N GLN A 329 28.18 32.96 -6.92
CA GLN A 329 29.28 32.22 -6.28
C GLN A 329 29.99 33.12 -5.28
N VAL A 330 30.23 32.57 -4.09
CA VAL A 330 31.13 33.16 -3.08
C VAL A 330 32.37 32.31 -3.05
N VAL A 331 33.54 32.93 -3.29
CA VAL A 331 34.82 32.26 -3.38
C VAL A 331 35.72 32.82 -2.28
N ASP A 332 36.34 31.97 -1.50
CA ASP A 332 37.40 32.28 -0.57
C ASP A 332 38.64 31.39 -0.84
N HIS A 333 39.79 31.93 -0.47
CA HIS A 333 41.07 31.23 -0.52
C HIS A 333 41.57 30.95 0.90
N GLY A 334 40.65 30.57 1.78
CA GLY A 334 40.93 30.30 3.17
C GLY A 334 41.35 28.85 3.41
N ARG A 335 41.09 28.39 4.64
CA ARG A 335 41.49 27.05 5.11
C ARG A 335 40.78 25.88 4.42
N GLY A 336 39.70 26.14 3.68
CA GLY A 336 38.88 25.09 3.10
C GLY A 336 38.10 24.26 4.12
N ILE A 337 37.44 23.20 3.66
CA ILE A 337 36.57 22.30 4.42
C ILE A 337 37.03 20.86 4.18
N PRO A 338 37.31 20.08 5.22
CA PRO A 338 37.61 18.66 5.09
C PRO A 338 36.49 17.89 4.39
N PRO A 339 36.76 16.89 3.51
CA PRO A 339 35.74 16.15 2.77
C PRO A 339 34.67 15.49 3.63
N GLU A 340 35.05 14.95 4.79
CA GLU A 340 34.13 14.33 5.75
C GLU A 340 33.15 15.33 6.40
N ALA A 341 33.46 16.62 6.38
CA ALA A 341 32.64 17.68 6.95
C ALA A 341 31.63 18.24 5.92
N LEU A 342 31.91 18.11 4.61
CA LEU A 342 31.10 18.72 3.54
C LEU A 342 29.63 18.30 3.56
N GLU A 343 29.32 17.06 3.91
CA GLU A 343 27.94 16.57 4.00
C GLU A 343 27.18 17.14 5.20
N ARG A 344 27.90 17.62 6.23
CA ARG A 344 27.33 18.02 7.51
C ARG A 344 27.37 19.52 7.79
N ILE A 345 28.11 20.31 7.02
CA ILE A 345 28.29 21.75 7.28
C ILE A 345 27.00 22.56 7.24
N THR A 346 25.95 22.04 6.63
CA THR A 346 24.60 22.65 6.58
C THR A 346 23.69 22.15 7.71
N GLU A 347 24.16 21.18 8.54
CA GLU A 347 23.42 20.78 9.73
C GLU A 347 23.44 21.91 10.77
N PRO A 348 22.32 22.23 11.44
CA PRO A 348 22.28 23.22 12.49
C PRO A 348 23.28 22.88 13.63
N PHE A 349 24.00 23.89 14.10
CA PHE A 349 25.02 23.79 15.19
C PHE A 349 26.26 22.95 14.84
N TYR A 350 26.39 22.49 13.59
CA TYR A 350 27.60 21.80 13.17
C TYR A 350 28.75 22.79 12.93
N MET A 351 29.91 22.49 13.44
CA MET A 351 31.14 23.28 13.32
C MET A 351 32.31 22.33 13.17
N VAL A 352 33.16 22.55 12.16
CA VAL A 352 34.38 21.76 11.90
C VAL A 352 35.35 21.92 13.07
N ASP A 353 35.56 23.16 13.55
CA ASP A 353 36.37 23.49 14.75
C ASP A 353 35.51 24.34 15.71
N LYS A 354 35.05 23.71 16.79
CA LYS A 354 34.18 24.36 17.79
C LYS A 354 34.90 25.46 18.57
N SER A 355 36.18 25.31 18.80
CA SER A 355 36.95 26.26 19.63
C SER A 355 37.17 27.60 18.90
N ARG A 356 37.59 27.53 17.65
CA ARG A 356 37.85 28.69 16.81
C ARG A 356 36.52 29.37 16.35
N ALA A 357 35.52 28.58 16.00
CA ALA A 357 34.21 29.12 15.61
C ALA A 357 33.58 29.92 16.78
N ARG A 358 33.70 29.43 18.02
CA ARG A 358 33.23 30.14 19.22
C ARG A 358 33.99 31.47 19.42
N ALA A 359 35.30 31.48 19.26
CA ALA A 359 36.10 32.68 19.35
C ALA A 359 35.72 33.77 18.33
N GLN A 360 35.19 33.33 17.17
CA GLN A 360 34.70 34.22 16.09
C GLN A 360 33.20 34.50 16.17
N GLY A 361 32.51 34.17 17.26
CA GLY A 361 31.07 34.42 17.46
C GLY A 361 30.15 33.54 16.63
N GLY A 362 30.64 32.43 16.05
CA GLY A 362 29.83 31.53 15.25
C GLY A 362 28.94 30.62 16.13
N ALA A 363 27.68 30.50 15.78
CA ALA A 363 26.71 29.60 16.43
C ALA A 363 26.46 28.30 15.65
N GLY A 364 27.06 28.14 14.46
CA GLY A 364 26.80 26.97 13.60
C GLY A 364 25.41 26.97 12.94
N LEU A 365 24.72 28.11 12.89
CA LEU A 365 23.37 28.25 12.30
C LEU A 365 23.39 28.94 10.93
N GLY A 366 24.43 29.66 10.56
CA GLY A 366 24.47 30.49 9.35
C GLY A 366 24.31 29.66 8.05
N LEU A 367 25.05 28.55 7.90
CA LEU A 367 24.92 27.69 6.72
C LEU A 367 23.61 26.91 6.69
N ALA A 368 23.07 26.50 7.84
CA ALA A 368 21.76 25.90 7.95
C ALA A 368 20.67 26.87 7.49
N LEU A 369 20.74 28.15 7.90
CA LEU A 369 19.85 29.21 7.43
C LEU A 369 19.99 29.43 5.92
N CYS A 370 21.21 29.48 5.38
CA CYS A 370 21.45 29.59 3.94
C CYS A 370 20.82 28.43 3.17
N GLN A 371 20.93 27.21 3.66
CA GLN A 371 20.30 26.02 3.04
C GLN A 371 18.78 26.12 3.03
N GLN A 372 18.15 26.58 4.12
CA GLN A 372 16.71 26.76 4.21
C GLN A 372 16.23 27.88 3.27
N ILE A 373 16.96 29.02 3.21
CA ILE A 373 16.64 30.10 2.29
C ILE A 373 16.76 29.62 0.84
N ALA A 374 17.82 28.89 0.47
CA ALA A 374 17.97 28.32 -0.86
C ALA A 374 16.81 27.38 -1.21
N ALA A 375 16.44 26.46 -0.31
CA ALA A 375 15.32 25.55 -0.49
C ALA A 375 13.99 26.28 -0.66
N ALA A 376 13.73 27.34 0.10
CA ALA A 376 12.54 28.18 -0.03
C ALA A 376 12.43 28.90 -1.40
N HIS A 377 13.57 29.06 -2.09
CA HIS A 377 13.64 29.59 -3.47
C HIS A 377 13.72 28.50 -4.54
N GLY A 378 13.48 27.22 -4.19
CA GLY A 378 13.61 26.08 -5.12
C GLY A 378 15.05 25.84 -5.60
N ALA A 379 16.04 26.35 -4.87
CA ALA A 379 17.47 26.24 -5.17
C ALA A 379 18.20 25.36 -4.17
N CYS A 380 19.42 24.98 -4.48
CA CYS A 380 20.31 24.30 -3.54
C CYS A 380 21.70 24.94 -3.55
N LEU A 381 22.36 24.90 -2.39
CA LEU A 381 23.76 25.29 -2.26
C LEU A 381 24.66 24.13 -2.68
N ARG A 382 25.66 24.46 -3.48
CA ARG A 382 26.74 23.51 -3.83
C ARG A 382 28.05 24.02 -3.28
N PHE A 383 28.77 23.18 -2.56
CA PHE A 383 30.06 23.46 -1.97
C PHE A 383 31.14 22.72 -2.77
N ASP A 384 32.16 23.45 -3.17
CA ASP A 384 33.40 22.91 -3.78
C ASP A 384 34.56 23.45 -2.94
N SER A 385 35.24 22.56 -2.20
CA SER A 385 36.24 22.95 -1.22
C SER A 385 37.33 21.92 -1.10
N GLN A 386 38.54 22.42 -0.95
CA GLN A 386 39.72 21.62 -0.66
C GLN A 386 40.44 22.21 0.54
N GLU A 387 40.83 21.37 1.51
CA GLU A 387 41.49 21.79 2.72
C GLU A 387 42.83 22.46 2.39
N GLY A 388 43.03 23.69 2.89
CA GLY A 388 44.18 24.53 2.64
C GLY A 388 44.14 25.36 1.36
N GLU A 389 43.15 25.17 0.45
CA GLU A 389 43.04 25.92 -0.80
C GLU A 389 41.87 26.93 -0.84
N GLY A 390 40.83 26.67 -0.04
CA GLY A 390 39.66 27.52 0.05
C GLY A 390 38.33 26.85 -0.27
N THR A 391 37.28 27.67 -0.42
CA THR A 391 35.94 27.18 -0.67
C THR A 391 35.23 28.04 -1.72
N THR A 392 34.51 27.39 -2.63
CA THR A 392 33.53 28.00 -3.55
C THR A 392 32.13 27.54 -3.20
N VAL A 393 31.26 28.44 -2.80
CA VAL A 393 29.84 28.15 -2.59
C VAL A 393 29.02 28.70 -3.76
N SER A 394 28.28 27.84 -4.41
CA SER A 394 27.48 28.16 -5.60
C SER A 394 25.98 28.07 -5.31
N LEU A 395 25.21 29.05 -5.76
CA LEU A 395 23.74 29.10 -5.70
C LEU A 395 23.19 29.46 -7.08
N ILE A 396 22.31 28.62 -7.63
CA ILE A 396 21.59 28.88 -8.86
C ILE A 396 20.14 29.19 -8.53
N LEU A 397 19.73 30.43 -8.83
CA LEU A 397 18.37 30.88 -8.68
C LEU A 397 17.67 30.78 -10.04
N GLY A 398 16.56 30.04 -10.13
CA GLY A 398 15.85 29.82 -11.36
C GLY A 398 15.41 31.12 -12.01
N GLY A 399 15.70 31.29 -13.30
CA GLY A 399 14.98 32.25 -14.11
C GLY A 399 13.55 31.72 -14.22
N GLY A 400 12.57 32.50 -13.77
CA GLY A 400 11.18 32.12 -13.92
C GLY A 400 10.94 31.74 -15.38
N GLU A 401 10.37 30.57 -15.59
CA GLU A 401 9.79 30.23 -16.88
C GLU A 401 8.77 31.34 -17.21
N SER A 402 9.03 32.05 -18.29
CA SER A 402 8.11 33.00 -18.92
C SER A 402 6.98 32.23 -19.60
#